data_16ef747a1003451466a8647fea0a4d7e
#
_entry.id   16ef747a1003451466a8647fea0a4d7e
#
_cell.length_a   1.000
_cell.length_b   1.000
_cell.length_c   1.000
_cell.angle_alpha   90.00
_cell.angle_beta   90.00
_cell.angle_gamma   90.00
#
_symmetry.space_group_name_H-M   'P 1'
#
loop_
_entity.id
_entity.type
_entity.pdbx_description
1 polymer ?
#
loop_
_entity_poly.entity_id
_entity_poly.type
_entity_poly.pdbx_seq_one_letter_code
_entity_poly.pdbx_strand_id
1 'polypeptide(L)'
;RKYVIPLWTISTGKNLAYGGAAPRKSGYIVLDLKRMNRIIEVNEKYGYAVVEPGVSYFDLYNYLQERNSKLWIDPAAPGWGSVLGNMSEHGAGYTPYGDHLLMNCGMQVVLADGTVVDTGMGSSAESNTANLYKYGHGPWVEGLFTQSNVGIITKIGIWLMPEPPGYRPYMVTFPKEEDLFQLTEIAGPLRLNMLIPNAATIVGLIWEASATTTKNQYYQGKGAMPISARQKMADDLKIGMWNFYGALYGPPPMMDNNWKILEEAFRSIPGAKFYFEGDRPGDPAFDYRAKLMRGVPSMTEFGIMNWVGSGAHIDFAPRSPVTGEDAMHQFTMIRDRANE
;
A
#
# COMPACT_ATOMS: atom_id res chain seq x y z
N ARG A 1 16.67 -9.19 -30.88
CA ARG A 1 16.21 -9.17 -32.27
C ARG A 1 16.60 -10.45 -33.03
N LYS A 2 17.88 -10.87 -32.98
CA LYS A 2 18.36 -12.02 -33.77
C LYS A 2 17.57 -13.32 -33.56
N TYR A 3 17.09 -13.57 -32.34
CA TYR A 3 16.46 -14.85 -31.95
C TYR A 3 14.96 -14.71 -31.64
N VAL A 4 14.37 -13.49 -31.62
CA VAL A 4 12.94 -13.22 -31.33
C VAL A 4 12.45 -13.94 -30.06
N ILE A 5 13.28 -13.97 -29.02
CA ILE A 5 12.95 -14.60 -27.74
C ILE A 5 12.20 -13.61 -26.88
N PRO A 6 10.99 -13.95 -26.38
CA PRO A 6 10.25 -13.09 -25.48
C PRO A 6 10.92 -13.00 -24.11
N LEU A 7 10.90 -11.80 -23.52
CA LEU A 7 11.43 -11.55 -22.19
C LEU A 7 10.27 -11.45 -21.18
N TRP A 8 10.52 -11.97 -19.99
CA TRP A 8 9.69 -11.76 -18.80
C TRP A 8 10.51 -10.99 -17.76
N THR A 9 10.26 -9.72 -17.68
CA THR A 9 11.06 -8.83 -16.80
C THR A 9 10.49 -8.84 -15.39
N ILE A 10 11.36 -9.00 -14.40
CA ILE A 10 11.05 -8.88 -12.98
C ILE A 10 12.02 -7.93 -12.29
N SER A 11 11.56 -7.24 -11.26
CA SER A 11 12.38 -6.39 -10.39
C SER A 11 13.03 -7.22 -9.26
N THR A 12 12.45 -7.24 -8.05
CA THR A 12 12.90 -8.13 -6.96
C THR A 12 12.30 -9.53 -7.02
N GLY A 13 11.35 -9.79 -7.91
CA GLY A 13 10.63 -11.05 -8.04
C GLY A 13 9.66 -11.36 -6.88
N LYS A 14 9.30 -10.36 -6.09
CA LYS A 14 8.41 -10.47 -4.93
C LYS A 14 6.97 -10.08 -5.26
N ASN A 15 6.42 -10.70 -6.31
CA ASN A 15 5.03 -10.48 -6.73
C ASN A 15 4.09 -11.33 -5.86
N LEU A 16 3.92 -10.92 -4.60
CA LEU A 16 3.11 -11.64 -3.62
C LEU A 16 1.62 -11.45 -3.93
N ALA A 17 0.86 -12.54 -3.85
CA ALA A 17 -0.59 -12.61 -4.07
C ALA A 17 -1.08 -12.46 -5.54
N TYR A 18 -0.29 -11.90 -6.44
CA TYR A 18 -0.66 -11.67 -7.85
C TYR A 18 0.02 -12.62 -8.85
N GLY A 19 0.61 -13.69 -8.37
CA GLY A 19 1.34 -14.68 -9.17
C GLY A 19 2.79 -14.81 -8.72
N GLY A 20 3.63 -15.38 -9.57
CA GLY A 20 5.04 -15.59 -9.29
C GLY A 20 5.99 -14.82 -10.21
N ALA A 21 7.28 -14.95 -9.94
CA ALA A 21 8.33 -14.40 -10.79
C ALA A 21 8.48 -15.14 -12.14
N ALA A 22 7.84 -16.29 -12.28
CA ALA A 22 7.93 -17.10 -13.51
C ALA A 22 6.87 -16.69 -14.54
N PRO A 23 7.19 -16.74 -15.85
CA PRO A 23 6.23 -16.49 -16.91
C PRO A 23 5.16 -17.59 -16.95
N ARG A 24 3.95 -17.24 -17.41
CA ARG A 24 2.82 -18.19 -17.53
C ARG A 24 2.97 -19.18 -18.69
N LYS A 25 3.86 -18.90 -19.63
CA LYS A 25 4.09 -19.74 -20.82
C LYS A 25 5.57 -20.09 -20.90
N SER A 26 5.87 -21.31 -21.39
CA SER A 26 7.23 -21.73 -21.72
C SER A 26 7.80 -20.94 -22.92
N GLY A 27 9.11 -20.89 -23.03
CA GLY A 27 9.79 -20.21 -24.13
C GLY A 27 10.19 -18.77 -23.86
N TYR A 28 9.90 -18.23 -22.67
CA TYR A 28 10.36 -16.92 -22.21
C TYR A 28 11.70 -17.02 -21.48
N ILE A 29 12.51 -15.97 -21.59
CA ILE A 29 13.67 -15.77 -20.71
C ILE A 29 13.23 -14.81 -19.59
N VAL A 30 13.46 -15.21 -18.34
CA VAL A 30 13.28 -14.33 -17.19
C VAL A 30 14.46 -13.37 -17.11
N LEU A 31 14.19 -12.07 -17.25
CA LEU A 31 15.16 -11.02 -17.03
C LEU A 31 15.02 -10.49 -15.61
N ASP A 32 15.86 -10.99 -14.72
CA ASP A 32 15.87 -10.63 -13.30
C ASP A 32 16.74 -9.40 -13.08
N LEU A 33 16.10 -8.26 -12.76
CA LEU A 33 16.74 -6.98 -12.56
C LEU A 33 17.18 -6.74 -11.10
N LYS A 34 17.03 -7.70 -10.18
CA LYS A 34 17.33 -7.49 -8.76
C LYS A 34 18.78 -7.08 -8.47
N ARG A 35 19.72 -7.35 -9.38
CA ARG A 35 21.12 -6.91 -9.29
C ARG A 35 21.31 -5.43 -9.60
N MET A 36 20.35 -4.78 -10.24
CA MET A 36 20.27 -3.34 -10.40
C MET A 36 19.61 -2.76 -9.13
N ASN A 37 20.37 -2.62 -8.07
CA ASN A 37 19.87 -2.31 -6.72
C ASN A 37 20.52 -1.06 -6.10
N ARG A 38 20.96 -0.15 -6.93
CA ARG A 38 21.52 1.11 -6.45
C ARG A 38 20.44 2.13 -6.11
N ILE A 39 20.61 2.77 -4.96
CA ILE A 39 19.99 4.05 -4.65
C ILE A 39 20.95 5.10 -5.22
N ILE A 40 20.61 5.65 -6.38
CA ILE A 40 21.49 6.49 -7.19
C ILE A 40 21.64 7.87 -6.57
N GLU A 41 20.53 8.43 -6.09
CA GLU A 41 20.47 9.75 -5.48
C GLU A 41 19.36 9.78 -4.42
N VAL A 42 19.56 10.52 -3.35
CA VAL A 42 18.53 11.03 -2.46
C VAL A 42 18.76 12.52 -2.29
N ASN A 43 17.76 13.32 -2.62
CA ASN A 43 17.84 14.76 -2.50
C ASN A 43 16.98 15.26 -1.34
N GLU A 44 17.63 15.54 -0.21
CA GLU A 44 16.96 15.99 1.02
C GLU A 44 16.25 17.34 0.86
N LYS A 45 16.81 18.22 0.03
CA LYS A 45 16.27 19.56 -0.17
C LYS A 45 14.95 19.54 -0.94
N TYR A 46 14.87 18.66 -1.92
CA TYR A 46 13.72 18.59 -2.84
C TYR A 46 12.83 17.38 -2.61
N GLY A 47 13.18 16.50 -1.66
CA GLY A 47 12.33 15.39 -1.25
C GLY A 47 12.13 14.33 -2.32
N TYR A 48 13.20 13.85 -2.97
CA TYR A 48 13.09 12.74 -3.92
C TYR A 48 14.25 11.75 -3.81
N ALA A 49 14.02 10.55 -4.30
CA ALA A 49 15.07 9.55 -4.52
C ALA A 49 15.06 9.06 -5.97
N VAL A 50 16.23 8.67 -6.48
CA VAL A 50 16.38 7.98 -7.76
C VAL A 50 16.87 6.56 -7.47
N VAL A 51 16.08 5.55 -7.90
CA VAL A 51 16.31 4.15 -7.56
C VAL A 51 16.24 3.23 -8.77
N GLU A 52 17.00 2.13 -8.71
CA GLU A 52 16.99 1.04 -9.67
C GLU A 52 15.95 -0.04 -9.30
N PRO A 53 15.58 -0.96 -10.24
CA PRO A 53 14.51 -1.95 -10.03
C PRO A 53 14.68 -2.90 -8.85
N GLY A 54 15.92 -3.22 -8.48
CA GLY A 54 16.24 -4.14 -7.39
C GLY A 54 16.17 -3.53 -6.00
N VAL A 55 15.92 -2.21 -5.88
CA VAL A 55 15.79 -1.53 -4.58
C VAL A 55 14.43 -1.86 -3.97
N SER A 56 14.45 -2.49 -2.78
CA SER A 56 13.25 -2.76 -1.99
C SER A 56 12.88 -1.56 -1.10
N TYR A 57 11.66 -1.59 -0.53
CA TYR A 57 11.27 -0.61 0.48
C TYR A 57 12.15 -0.66 1.72
N PHE A 58 12.59 -1.85 2.14
CA PHE A 58 13.55 -1.97 3.24
C PHE A 58 14.89 -1.34 2.90
N ASP A 59 15.41 -1.54 1.69
CA ASP A 59 16.71 -0.96 1.29
C ASP A 59 16.64 0.56 1.32
N LEU A 60 15.60 1.16 0.74
CA LEU A 60 15.46 2.62 0.73
C LEU A 60 15.20 3.17 2.15
N TYR A 61 14.37 2.50 2.94
CA TYR A 61 14.12 2.88 4.33
C TYR A 61 15.42 2.87 5.15
N ASN A 62 16.17 1.76 5.12
CA ASN A 62 17.42 1.64 5.87
C ASN A 62 18.45 2.68 5.42
N TYR A 63 18.54 2.93 4.11
CA TYR A 63 19.42 3.98 3.57
C TYR A 63 19.12 5.36 4.15
N LEU A 64 17.84 5.71 4.27
CA LEU A 64 17.40 6.99 4.86
C LEU A 64 17.69 7.02 6.37
N GLN A 65 17.43 5.92 7.09
CA GLN A 65 17.67 5.85 8.53
C GLN A 65 19.16 5.98 8.88
N GLU A 66 20.04 5.30 8.15
CA GLU A 66 21.51 5.37 8.35
C GLU A 66 22.06 6.80 8.18
N ARG A 67 21.35 7.65 7.45
CA ARG A 67 21.72 9.05 7.18
C ARG A 67 20.96 10.06 8.03
N ASN A 68 20.11 9.59 8.96
CA ASN A 68 19.22 10.43 9.76
C ASN A 68 18.37 11.37 8.88
N SER A 69 17.96 10.89 7.71
CA SER A 69 17.10 11.61 6.77
C SER A 69 15.77 11.99 7.42
N LYS A 70 15.27 13.16 7.06
CA LYS A 70 13.94 13.65 7.45
C LYS A 70 12.89 13.42 6.35
N LEU A 71 13.15 12.43 5.50
CA LEU A 71 12.24 12.01 4.46
C LEU A 71 11.67 10.63 4.78
N TRP A 72 10.39 10.47 4.55
CA TRP A 72 9.67 9.22 4.67
C TRP A 72 9.42 8.63 3.29
N ILE A 73 9.64 7.34 3.17
CA ILE A 73 9.13 6.57 2.02
C ILE A 73 7.64 6.33 2.19
N ASP A 74 6.97 5.95 1.11
CA ASP A 74 5.63 5.35 1.18
C ASP A 74 5.76 3.86 0.87
N PRO A 75 5.72 2.96 1.88
CA PRO A 75 5.89 1.54 1.64
C PRO A 75 4.57 0.88 1.26
N ALA A 76 4.63 -0.08 0.33
CA ALA A 76 3.59 -1.09 0.22
C ALA A 76 3.66 -2.07 1.41
N ALA A 77 2.61 -2.87 1.62
CA ALA A 77 2.56 -3.85 2.69
C ALA A 77 3.77 -4.80 2.73
N PRO A 78 4.25 -5.38 1.59
CA PRO A 78 5.47 -6.18 1.62
C PRO A 78 6.72 -5.31 1.50
N GLY A 79 7.41 -5.08 2.60
CA GLY A 79 8.65 -4.29 2.63
C GLY A 79 9.77 -4.83 1.73
N TRP A 80 9.73 -6.11 1.33
CA TRP A 80 10.63 -6.70 0.32
C TRP A 80 10.24 -6.39 -1.14
N GLY A 81 9.08 -5.78 -1.36
CA GLY A 81 8.67 -5.33 -2.68
C GLY A 81 9.64 -4.29 -3.26
N SER A 82 9.81 -4.30 -4.58
CA SER A 82 10.55 -3.27 -5.28
C SER A 82 9.79 -1.96 -5.29
N VAL A 83 10.44 -0.84 -4.97
CA VAL A 83 9.86 0.50 -5.10
C VAL A 83 9.41 0.75 -6.55
N LEU A 84 10.29 0.50 -7.52
CA LEU A 84 9.99 0.64 -8.94
C LEU A 84 8.93 -0.36 -9.40
N GLY A 85 9.06 -1.64 -8.99
CA GLY A 85 8.13 -2.68 -9.41
C GLY A 85 6.71 -2.43 -8.93
N ASN A 86 6.53 -1.98 -7.70
CA ASN A 86 5.22 -1.64 -7.16
C ASN A 86 4.62 -0.41 -7.87
N MET A 87 5.42 0.65 -8.09
CA MET A 87 4.99 1.82 -8.83
C MET A 87 4.53 1.45 -10.25
N SER A 88 5.28 0.60 -10.96
CA SER A 88 4.96 0.20 -12.34
C SER A 88 3.70 -0.67 -12.44
N GLU A 89 3.29 -1.31 -11.36
CA GLU A 89 2.04 -2.09 -11.24
C GLU A 89 0.87 -1.27 -10.65
N HIS A 90 0.99 0.06 -10.59
CA HIS A 90 0.02 0.97 -9.98
C HIS A 90 -0.28 0.64 -8.51
N GLY A 91 0.76 0.20 -7.80
CA GLY A 91 0.64 -0.11 -6.39
C GLY A 91 0.40 1.11 -5.53
N ALA A 92 -0.10 0.87 -4.33
CA ALA A 92 -0.40 1.90 -3.36
C ALA A 92 0.32 1.64 -2.03
N GLY A 93 0.54 2.71 -1.28
CA GLY A 93 1.03 2.68 0.09
C GLY A 93 0.08 3.39 1.04
N TYR A 94 0.55 3.72 2.23
CA TYR A 94 -0.30 4.07 3.36
C TYR A 94 -0.12 5.49 3.90
N THR A 95 0.87 6.24 3.42
CA THR A 95 1.05 7.65 3.77
C THR A 95 0.21 8.56 2.86
N PRO A 96 0.21 9.88 3.05
CA PRO A 96 -0.37 10.82 2.07
C PRO A 96 0.23 10.72 0.65
N TYR A 97 1.40 10.12 0.49
CA TYR A 97 2.06 9.88 -0.81
C TYR A 97 1.73 8.50 -1.40
N GLY A 98 0.61 7.92 -0.99
CA GLY A 98 0.20 6.54 -1.26
C GLY A 98 -0.10 6.16 -2.70
N ASP A 99 -0.24 7.08 -3.64
CA ASP A 99 -0.30 6.79 -5.08
C ASP A 99 1.12 6.80 -5.66
N HIS A 100 1.74 5.62 -5.77
CA HIS A 100 3.13 5.50 -6.16
C HIS A 100 3.39 5.98 -7.60
N LEU A 101 2.46 5.77 -8.52
CA LEU A 101 2.59 6.29 -9.89
C LEU A 101 2.44 7.81 -9.92
N LEU A 102 1.56 8.37 -9.09
CA LEU A 102 1.45 9.83 -8.95
C LEU A 102 2.74 10.42 -8.39
N MET A 103 3.41 9.74 -7.49
CA MET A 103 4.68 10.18 -6.88
C MET A 103 5.91 9.91 -7.76
N ASN A 104 5.78 9.14 -8.85
CA ASN A 104 6.85 8.96 -9.80
C ASN A 104 7.15 10.26 -10.56
N CYS A 105 8.42 10.58 -10.74
CA CYS A 105 8.88 11.75 -11.48
C CYS A 105 10.15 11.43 -12.25
N GLY A 106 9.98 11.09 -13.53
CA GLY A 106 11.06 10.68 -14.43
C GLY A 106 11.34 9.17 -14.38
N MET A 107 11.50 8.59 -15.54
CA MET A 107 11.90 7.19 -15.75
C MET A 107 13.03 7.12 -16.78
N GLN A 108 13.87 6.09 -16.63
CA GLN A 108 14.72 5.62 -17.72
C GLN A 108 14.20 4.28 -18.22
N VAL A 109 14.04 4.16 -19.53
CA VAL A 109 13.44 2.99 -20.17
C VAL A 109 14.32 2.52 -21.32
N VAL A 110 14.53 1.21 -21.41
CA VAL A 110 15.14 0.55 -22.56
C VAL A 110 14.03 0.03 -23.46
N LEU A 111 13.95 0.55 -24.68
CA LEU A 111 12.98 0.13 -25.69
C LEU A 111 13.36 -1.21 -26.34
N ALA A 112 12.43 -1.81 -27.09
CA ALA A 112 12.64 -3.11 -27.75
C ALA A 112 13.79 -3.09 -28.77
N ASP A 113 14.18 -1.94 -29.29
CA ASP A 113 15.32 -1.78 -30.19
C ASP A 113 16.66 -1.56 -29.47
N GLY A 114 16.66 -1.47 -28.16
CA GLY A 114 17.82 -1.19 -27.33
C GLY A 114 18.07 0.31 -27.11
N THR A 115 17.24 1.17 -27.66
CA THR A 115 17.30 2.62 -27.39
C THR A 115 17.00 2.88 -25.93
N VAL A 116 17.82 3.70 -25.28
CA VAL A 116 17.58 4.18 -23.91
C VAL A 116 16.94 5.55 -23.97
N VAL A 117 15.83 5.72 -23.31
CA VAL A 117 15.11 7.00 -23.23
C VAL A 117 14.91 7.40 -21.75
N ASP A 118 15.09 8.67 -21.45
CA ASP A 118 14.71 9.27 -20.19
C ASP A 118 13.43 10.11 -20.43
N THR A 119 12.45 9.96 -19.54
CA THR A 119 11.12 10.60 -19.67
C THR A 119 11.08 11.96 -18.98
N GLY A 120 9.99 12.68 -19.17
CA GLY A 120 9.76 13.99 -18.55
C GLY A 120 10.86 14.99 -18.88
N MET A 121 11.23 15.79 -17.88
CA MET A 121 12.33 16.76 -18.04
C MET A 121 13.70 16.11 -18.19
N GLY A 122 13.84 14.81 -17.82
CA GLY A 122 15.06 14.03 -18.03
C GLY A 122 15.38 13.75 -19.51
N SER A 123 14.45 13.99 -20.43
CA SER A 123 14.68 13.89 -21.87
C SER A 123 15.70 14.93 -22.42
N SER A 124 15.93 16.00 -21.66
CA SER A 124 16.99 16.96 -21.92
C SER A 124 18.22 16.63 -21.07
N ALA A 125 19.35 16.37 -21.70
CA ALA A 125 20.59 15.99 -21.02
C ALA A 125 21.10 17.05 -20.01
N GLU A 126 20.76 18.33 -20.23
CA GLU A 126 21.16 19.44 -19.37
C GLU A 126 20.11 19.83 -18.33
N SER A 127 19.02 19.06 -18.22
CA SER A 127 17.94 19.38 -17.29
C SER A 127 18.38 19.15 -15.83
N ASN A 128 18.23 20.17 -15.02
CA ASN A 128 18.39 20.10 -13.56
C ASN A 128 17.04 19.90 -12.83
N THR A 129 15.96 19.62 -13.56
CA THR A 129 14.60 19.41 -13.03
C THR A 129 14.03 18.05 -13.37
N ALA A 130 14.87 17.09 -13.78
CA ALA A 130 14.46 15.76 -14.24
C ALA A 130 13.57 15.00 -13.23
N ASN A 131 13.83 15.15 -11.93
CA ASN A 131 13.07 14.50 -10.87
C ASN A 131 12.24 15.48 -10.02
N LEU A 132 12.13 16.74 -10.46
CA LEU A 132 11.41 17.81 -9.75
C LEU A 132 10.10 18.20 -10.44
N TYR A 133 10.10 18.17 -11.76
CA TYR A 133 8.93 18.51 -12.56
C TYR A 133 8.50 17.29 -13.39
N LYS A 134 7.32 16.77 -13.05
CA LYS A 134 6.79 15.51 -13.58
C LYS A 134 6.58 15.50 -15.09
N TYR A 135 6.20 16.65 -15.63
CA TYR A 135 5.84 16.76 -17.05
C TYR A 135 7.04 17.29 -17.85
N GLY A 136 7.28 16.71 -19.02
CA GLY A 136 8.23 17.23 -19.99
C GLY A 136 7.55 18.11 -21.03
N HIS A 137 8.11 18.14 -22.22
CA HIS A 137 7.50 18.76 -23.40
C HIS A 137 6.63 17.71 -24.11
N GLY A 138 5.39 18.07 -24.45
CA GLY A 138 4.43 17.16 -25.07
C GLY A 138 3.65 16.29 -24.06
N PRO A 139 3.09 15.15 -24.51
CA PRO A 139 2.28 14.29 -23.67
C PRO A 139 3.09 13.61 -22.55
N TRP A 140 2.45 13.34 -21.43
CA TRP A 140 3.02 12.52 -20.37
C TRP A 140 3.05 11.05 -20.82
N VAL A 141 4.26 10.51 -21.01
CA VAL A 141 4.47 9.19 -21.62
C VAL A 141 4.78 8.08 -20.62
N GLU A 142 5.04 8.39 -19.35
CA GLU A 142 5.43 7.42 -18.33
C GLU A 142 4.38 6.32 -18.16
N GLY A 143 3.09 6.66 -18.27
CA GLY A 143 1.99 5.69 -18.22
C GLY A 143 2.03 4.61 -19.33
N LEU A 144 2.75 4.84 -20.43
CA LEU A 144 2.92 3.83 -21.48
C LEU A 144 3.81 2.66 -21.05
N PHE A 145 4.65 2.86 -20.03
CA PHE A 145 5.62 1.89 -19.56
C PHE A 145 5.16 1.12 -18.31
N THR A 146 4.05 1.56 -17.70
CA THR A 146 3.46 0.86 -16.54
C THR A 146 2.49 -0.23 -17.00
N GLN A 147 2.49 -1.37 -16.32
CA GLN A 147 1.68 -2.56 -16.66
C GLN A 147 1.76 -2.91 -18.16
N SER A 148 2.91 -2.76 -18.78
CA SER A 148 3.07 -2.85 -20.22
C SER A 148 4.31 -3.65 -20.62
N ASN A 149 4.40 -3.94 -21.94
CA ASN A 149 5.55 -4.59 -22.57
C ASN A 149 6.27 -3.68 -23.57
N VAL A 150 6.06 -2.38 -23.52
CA VAL A 150 6.62 -1.40 -24.48
C VAL A 150 8.09 -1.15 -24.20
N GLY A 151 8.54 -1.30 -22.97
CA GLY A 151 9.95 -1.10 -22.60
C GLY A 151 10.26 -1.70 -21.22
N ILE A 152 11.55 -1.66 -20.86
CA ILE A 152 12.06 -2.13 -19.57
C ILE A 152 12.51 -0.93 -18.77
N ILE A 153 11.84 -0.65 -17.65
CA ILE A 153 12.19 0.48 -16.79
C ILE A 153 13.44 0.11 -15.99
N THR A 154 14.48 0.91 -16.07
CA THR A 154 15.80 0.68 -15.45
C THR A 154 16.11 1.60 -14.27
N LYS A 155 15.43 2.72 -14.17
CA LYS A 155 15.44 3.59 -12.97
C LYS A 155 14.19 4.48 -12.95
N ILE A 156 13.85 4.96 -11.77
CA ILE A 156 12.80 5.96 -11.54
C ILE A 156 13.26 7.01 -10.56
N GLY A 157 12.73 8.22 -10.72
CA GLY A 157 12.64 9.19 -9.64
C GLY A 157 11.34 8.99 -8.87
N ILE A 158 11.38 9.05 -7.56
CA ILE A 158 10.18 8.98 -6.71
C ILE A 158 10.23 10.06 -5.64
N TRP A 159 9.13 10.78 -5.46
CA TRP A 159 9.01 11.78 -4.42
C TRP A 159 8.83 11.13 -3.05
N LEU A 160 9.54 11.67 -2.07
CA LEU A 160 9.52 11.24 -0.68
C LEU A 160 8.81 12.28 0.17
N MET A 161 8.03 11.82 1.13
CA MET A 161 7.28 12.69 2.02
C MET A 161 8.20 13.31 3.07
N PRO A 162 8.27 14.64 3.22
CA PRO A 162 8.97 15.24 4.37
C PRO A 162 8.34 14.78 5.69
N GLU A 163 9.17 14.49 6.69
CA GLU A 163 8.70 14.17 8.04
C GLU A 163 7.80 15.30 8.58
N PRO A 164 6.53 15.02 8.91
CA PRO A 164 5.63 16.03 9.39
C PRO A 164 5.99 16.48 10.83
N PRO A 165 5.62 17.70 11.24
CA PRO A 165 5.85 18.17 12.60
C PRO A 165 5.18 17.34 13.70
N GLY A 166 4.18 16.55 13.34
CA GLY A 166 3.51 15.62 14.23
C GLY A 166 2.83 14.51 13.43
N TYR A 167 2.68 13.37 14.07
CA TYR A 167 2.04 12.16 13.54
C TYR A 167 1.25 11.48 14.65
N ARG A 168 0.00 11.10 14.38
CA ARG A 168 -0.87 10.42 15.33
C ARG A 168 -1.73 9.38 14.60
N PRO A 169 -1.37 8.09 14.65
CA PRO A 169 -2.21 7.02 14.11
C PRO A 169 -3.43 6.78 15.00
N TYR A 170 -4.52 6.38 14.39
CA TYR A 170 -5.74 6.01 15.10
C TYR A 170 -6.44 4.83 14.44
N MET A 171 -7.23 4.13 15.25
CA MET A 171 -8.11 3.04 14.85
C MET A 171 -9.51 3.32 15.38
N VAL A 172 -10.51 3.05 14.54
CA VAL A 172 -11.92 3.08 14.95
C VAL A 172 -12.52 1.72 14.66
N THR A 173 -13.17 1.10 15.64
CA THR A 173 -13.81 -0.21 15.48
C THR A 173 -15.32 -0.11 15.47
N PHE A 174 -15.97 -0.93 14.66
CA PHE A 174 -17.42 -0.96 14.47
C PHE A 174 -17.95 -2.38 14.70
N PRO A 175 -19.01 -2.55 15.54
CA PRO A 175 -19.40 -3.86 16.04
C PRO A 175 -20.19 -4.74 15.08
N LYS A 176 -20.78 -4.17 14.00
CA LYS A 176 -21.73 -4.89 13.14
C LYS A 176 -21.28 -4.94 11.69
N GLU A 177 -21.67 -5.98 10.97
CA GLU A 177 -21.37 -6.10 9.53
C GLU A 177 -22.04 -4.98 8.71
N GLU A 178 -23.27 -4.60 9.05
CA GLU A 178 -24.03 -3.54 8.40
C GLU A 178 -23.47 -2.13 8.61
N ASP A 179 -22.60 -1.95 9.60
CA ASP A 179 -21.93 -0.65 9.82
C ASP A 179 -21.05 -0.22 8.64
N LEU A 180 -20.65 -1.17 7.77
CA LEU A 180 -19.87 -0.88 6.57
C LEU A 180 -20.56 0.16 5.68
N PHE A 181 -21.89 0.10 5.57
CA PHE A 181 -22.66 1.07 4.79
C PHE A 181 -22.37 2.50 5.28
N GLN A 182 -22.69 2.78 6.54
CA GLN A 182 -22.53 4.13 7.10
C GLN A 182 -21.06 4.53 7.21
N LEU A 183 -20.18 3.59 7.52
CA LEU A 183 -18.74 3.81 7.58
C LEU A 183 -18.21 4.31 6.22
N THR A 184 -18.62 3.70 5.11
CA THR A 184 -18.20 4.11 3.76
C THR A 184 -18.75 5.47 3.39
N GLU A 185 -20.05 5.74 3.68
CA GLU A 185 -20.68 7.05 3.46
C GLU A 185 -20.00 8.19 4.22
N ILE A 186 -19.43 7.91 5.39
CA ILE A 186 -18.68 8.88 6.19
C ILE A 186 -17.23 9.03 5.68
N ALA A 187 -16.55 7.93 5.43
CA ALA A 187 -15.13 7.95 5.06
C ALA A 187 -14.87 8.59 3.68
N GLY A 188 -15.75 8.38 2.72
CA GLY A 188 -15.64 8.92 1.37
C GLY A 188 -15.49 10.44 1.33
N PRO A 189 -16.47 11.22 1.84
CA PRO A 189 -16.37 12.68 1.90
C PRO A 189 -15.17 13.19 2.71
N LEU A 190 -14.84 12.55 3.84
CA LEU A 190 -13.68 12.93 4.66
C LEU A 190 -12.37 12.72 3.90
N ARG A 191 -12.29 11.70 3.04
CA ARG A 191 -11.15 11.45 2.16
C ARG A 191 -11.08 12.48 1.04
N LEU A 192 -12.21 12.80 0.40
CA LEU A 192 -12.27 13.80 -0.67
C LEU A 192 -11.88 15.20 -0.17
N ASN A 193 -12.24 15.55 1.06
CA ASN A 193 -11.89 16.81 1.70
C ASN A 193 -10.50 16.82 2.35
N MET A 194 -9.70 15.77 2.14
CA MET A 194 -8.34 15.64 2.68
C MET A 194 -8.24 15.67 4.22
N LEU A 195 -9.35 15.50 4.93
CA LEU A 195 -9.34 15.29 6.39
C LEU A 195 -8.73 13.93 6.74
N ILE A 196 -8.87 12.96 5.83
CA ILE A 196 -8.13 11.70 5.83
C ILE A 196 -7.14 11.76 4.65
N PRO A 197 -5.92 12.28 4.85
CA PRO A 197 -5.00 12.54 3.75
C PRO A 197 -4.28 11.29 3.26
N ASN A 198 -4.15 10.26 4.09
CA ASN A 198 -3.48 9.01 3.78
C ASN A 198 -4.43 7.99 3.13
N ALA A 199 -3.88 6.90 2.62
CA ALA A 199 -4.66 5.75 2.17
C ALA A 199 -5.20 5.00 3.39
N ALA A 200 -6.32 5.48 3.92
CA ALA A 200 -7.01 4.84 5.02
C ALA A 200 -7.62 3.50 4.60
N THR A 201 -7.63 2.54 5.51
CA THR A 201 -8.13 1.19 5.25
C THR A 201 -9.29 0.82 6.15
N ILE A 202 -10.32 0.21 5.56
CA ILE A 202 -11.42 -0.46 6.27
C ILE A 202 -11.14 -1.96 6.21
N VAL A 203 -10.92 -2.57 7.35
CA VAL A 203 -10.46 -3.97 7.46
C VAL A 203 -11.51 -4.81 8.17
N GLY A 204 -11.94 -5.90 7.55
CA GLY A 204 -12.88 -6.85 8.16
C GLY A 204 -12.23 -7.66 9.28
N LEU A 205 -13.05 -8.16 10.20
CA LEU A 205 -12.66 -8.93 11.38
C LEU A 205 -11.64 -10.04 11.09
N ILE A 206 -11.92 -10.88 10.07
CA ILE A 206 -11.08 -12.05 9.77
C ILE A 206 -9.70 -11.63 9.29
N TRP A 207 -9.64 -10.64 8.42
CA TRP A 207 -8.35 -10.11 7.94
C TRP A 207 -7.55 -9.51 9.09
N GLU A 208 -8.19 -8.71 9.91
CA GLU A 208 -7.53 -8.08 11.06
C GLU A 208 -6.96 -9.13 12.03
N ALA A 209 -7.77 -10.12 12.41
CA ALA A 209 -7.35 -11.20 13.27
C ALA A 209 -6.22 -12.05 12.65
N SER A 210 -6.26 -12.29 11.35
CA SER A 210 -5.31 -13.17 10.66
C SER A 210 -3.85 -12.66 10.68
N ALA A 211 -3.64 -11.37 10.90
CA ALA A 211 -2.30 -10.82 11.07
C ALA A 211 -1.59 -11.34 12.34
N THR A 212 -2.34 -11.73 13.35
CA THR A 212 -1.82 -12.04 14.70
C THR A 212 -2.25 -13.39 15.27
N THR A 213 -3.26 -14.03 14.66
CA THR A 213 -3.81 -15.30 15.14
C THR A 213 -4.12 -16.26 14.00
N THR A 214 -4.67 -17.43 14.31
CA THR A 214 -5.06 -18.45 13.33
C THR A 214 -6.52 -18.85 13.50
N LYS A 215 -7.15 -19.32 12.41
CA LYS A 215 -8.53 -19.81 12.44
C LYS A 215 -8.77 -20.83 13.57
N ASN A 216 -7.84 -21.78 13.74
CA ASN A 216 -7.99 -22.90 14.66
C ASN A 216 -8.05 -22.49 16.15
N GLN A 217 -7.59 -21.29 16.50
CA GLN A 217 -7.71 -20.77 17.87
C GLN A 217 -9.16 -20.43 18.24
N TYR A 218 -9.99 -20.11 17.25
CA TYR A 218 -11.37 -19.69 17.45
C TYR A 218 -12.40 -20.65 16.86
N TYR A 219 -12.05 -21.37 15.80
CA TYR A 219 -12.98 -22.29 15.14
C TYR A 219 -12.26 -23.43 14.42
N GLN A 220 -12.54 -24.67 14.82
CA GLN A 220 -11.94 -25.88 14.24
C GLN A 220 -12.90 -26.60 13.28
N GLY A 221 -14.13 -26.12 13.11
CA GLY A 221 -15.11 -26.71 12.22
C GLY A 221 -14.80 -26.50 10.74
N LYS A 222 -15.49 -27.26 9.90
CA LYS A 222 -15.52 -27.08 8.46
C LYS A 222 -16.54 -25.98 8.09
N GLY A 223 -16.27 -25.24 7.02
CA GLY A 223 -17.14 -24.17 6.53
C GLY A 223 -16.93 -22.82 7.22
N ALA A 224 -17.95 -21.98 7.12
CA ALA A 224 -17.93 -20.62 7.63
C ALA A 224 -17.85 -20.57 9.16
N MET A 225 -17.08 -19.60 9.69
CA MET A 225 -16.98 -19.38 11.13
C MET A 225 -18.32 -18.84 11.67
N PRO A 226 -18.95 -19.50 12.68
CA PRO A 226 -20.18 -19.03 13.28
C PRO A 226 -20.07 -17.62 13.88
N ILE A 227 -21.17 -16.89 13.91
CA ILE A 227 -21.20 -15.52 14.46
C ILE A 227 -20.73 -15.47 15.91
N SER A 228 -21.03 -16.49 16.73
CA SER A 228 -20.58 -16.59 18.12
C SER A 228 -19.06 -16.69 18.25
N ALA A 229 -18.41 -17.44 17.36
CA ALA A 229 -16.95 -17.53 17.32
C ALA A 229 -16.32 -16.23 16.82
N ARG A 230 -16.93 -15.58 15.83
CA ARG A 230 -16.52 -14.26 15.34
C ARG A 230 -16.64 -13.19 16.43
N GLN A 231 -17.74 -13.20 17.18
CA GLN A 231 -17.93 -12.26 18.29
C GLN A 231 -16.89 -12.49 19.39
N LYS A 232 -16.68 -13.75 19.79
CA LYS A 232 -15.63 -14.08 20.76
C LYS A 232 -14.25 -13.57 20.30
N MET A 233 -13.91 -13.76 19.03
CA MET A 233 -12.65 -13.29 18.47
C MET A 233 -12.56 -11.76 18.50
N ALA A 234 -13.65 -11.06 18.17
CA ALA A 234 -13.72 -9.60 18.24
C ALA A 234 -13.48 -9.08 19.66
N ASP A 235 -14.12 -9.73 20.64
CA ASP A 235 -14.02 -9.35 22.07
C ASP A 235 -12.61 -9.63 22.63
N ASP A 236 -12.05 -10.82 22.36
CA ASP A 236 -10.73 -11.23 22.84
C ASP A 236 -9.61 -10.33 22.28
N LEU A 237 -9.71 -9.98 21.00
CA LEU A 237 -8.71 -9.15 20.28
C LEU A 237 -9.02 -7.65 20.38
N LYS A 238 -10.15 -7.26 20.98
CA LYS A 238 -10.62 -5.87 21.06
C LYS A 238 -10.68 -5.18 19.69
N ILE A 239 -11.22 -5.89 18.69
CA ILE A 239 -11.43 -5.41 17.32
C ILE A 239 -12.92 -5.44 16.96
N GLY A 240 -13.31 -4.80 15.87
CA GLY A 240 -14.69 -4.77 15.37
C GLY A 240 -14.94 -5.76 14.25
N MET A 241 -16.19 -5.87 13.82
CA MET A 241 -16.50 -6.49 12.53
C MET A 241 -15.84 -5.70 11.39
N TRP A 242 -15.74 -4.38 11.59
CA TRP A 242 -14.93 -3.49 10.75
C TRP A 242 -13.97 -2.68 11.61
N ASN A 243 -12.77 -2.46 11.07
CA ASN A 243 -11.70 -1.74 11.71
C ASN A 243 -11.16 -0.70 10.72
N PHE A 244 -11.34 0.57 11.06
CA PHE A 244 -10.87 1.68 10.23
C PHE A 244 -9.53 2.19 10.77
N TYR A 245 -8.54 2.29 9.91
CA TYR A 245 -7.23 2.85 10.24
C TYR A 245 -6.97 4.12 9.47
N GLY A 246 -6.54 5.13 10.18
CA GLY A 246 -6.10 6.40 9.62
C GLY A 246 -5.00 7.03 10.47
N ALA A 247 -4.46 8.13 9.98
CA ALA A 247 -3.48 8.90 10.73
C ALA A 247 -3.66 10.40 10.51
N LEU A 248 -3.32 11.16 11.53
CA LEU A 248 -3.24 12.61 11.50
C LEU A 248 -1.79 13.03 11.29
N TYR A 249 -1.59 14.01 10.44
CA TYR A 249 -0.27 14.56 10.09
C TYR A 249 -0.28 16.08 10.25
N GLY A 250 0.81 16.65 10.73
CA GLY A 250 0.98 18.10 10.83
C GLY A 250 1.14 18.63 12.25
N PRO A 251 1.07 19.95 12.46
CA PRO A 251 1.19 20.55 13.76
C PRO A 251 0.10 20.07 14.74
N PRO A 252 0.40 19.89 16.05
CA PRO A 252 -0.56 19.38 17.03
C PRO A 252 -1.92 20.07 17.03
N PRO A 253 -2.03 21.42 16.98
CA PRO A 253 -3.35 22.08 16.97
C PRO A 253 -4.20 21.73 15.75
N MET A 254 -3.57 21.52 14.57
CA MET A 254 -4.26 21.10 13.36
C MET A 254 -4.75 19.66 13.50
N MET A 255 -3.91 18.77 14.02
CA MET A 255 -4.29 17.38 14.28
C MET A 255 -5.45 17.29 15.28
N ASP A 256 -5.45 18.09 16.33
CA ASP A 256 -6.53 18.11 17.32
C ASP A 256 -7.86 18.61 16.75
N ASN A 257 -7.83 19.62 15.88
CA ASN A 257 -9.02 20.11 15.21
C ASN A 257 -9.57 19.08 14.19
N ASN A 258 -8.69 18.50 13.39
CA ASN A 258 -9.08 17.45 12.44
C ASN A 258 -9.66 16.24 13.18
N TRP A 259 -9.05 15.83 14.30
CA TRP A 259 -9.56 14.72 15.10
C TRP A 259 -10.97 14.95 15.61
N LYS A 260 -11.31 16.14 16.11
CA LYS A 260 -12.67 16.46 16.56
C LYS A 260 -13.72 16.22 15.46
N ILE A 261 -13.41 16.63 14.24
CA ILE A 261 -14.32 16.42 13.09
C ILE A 261 -14.45 14.93 12.77
N LEU A 262 -13.34 14.21 12.72
CA LEU A 262 -13.33 12.77 12.44
C LEU A 262 -14.06 11.97 13.53
N GLU A 263 -13.79 12.28 14.80
CA GLU A 263 -14.42 11.62 15.93
C GLU A 263 -15.93 11.85 15.94
N GLU A 264 -16.39 13.08 15.74
CA GLU A 264 -17.82 13.41 15.66
C GLU A 264 -18.50 12.64 14.53
N ALA A 265 -17.88 12.58 13.35
CA ALA A 265 -18.42 11.88 12.20
C ALA A 265 -18.56 10.36 12.48
N PHE A 266 -17.50 9.70 12.94
CA PHE A 266 -17.55 8.25 13.23
C PHE A 266 -18.38 7.89 14.45
N ARG A 267 -18.50 8.79 15.43
CA ARG A 267 -19.34 8.60 16.63
C ARG A 267 -20.83 8.50 16.31
N SER A 268 -21.25 8.96 15.12
CA SER A 268 -22.62 8.78 14.62
C SER A 268 -23.00 7.31 14.38
N ILE A 269 -22.00 6.40 14.25
CA ILE A 269 -22.23 4.97 14.15
C ILE A 269 -22.31 4.36 15.56
N PRO A 270 -23.44 3.77 15.97
CA PRO A 270 -23.62 3.26 17.33
C PRO A 270 -22.62 2.14 17.69
N GLY A 271 -21.93 2.29 18.81
CA GLY A 271 -20.94 1.32 19.29
C GLY A 271 -19.53 1.50 18.72
N ALA A 272 -19.27 2.55 17.94
CA ALA A 272 -17.93 2.92 17.51
C ALA A 272 -17.01 3.13 18.71
N LYS A 273 -15.82 2.53 18.69
CA LYS A 273 -14.78 2.71 19.71
C LYS A 273 -13.51 3.26 19.06
N PHE A 274 -12.84 4.15 19.75
CA PHE A 274 -11.70 4.91 19.25
C PHE A 274 -10.44 4.53 20.01
N TYR A 275 -9.34 4.33 19.29
CA TYR A 275 -8.06 3.93 19.87
C TYR A 275 -6.92 4.73 19.24
N PHE A 276 -6.01 5.17 20.10
CA PHE A 276 -4.70 5.68 19.72
C PHE A 276 -3.60 4.68 20.12
N GLU A 277 -2.38 4.95 19.74
CA GLU A 277 -1.21 4.10 20.01
C GLU A 277 -1.09 3.76 21.52
N GLY A 278 -1.32 4.73 22.42
CA GLY A 278 -1.27 4.52 23.86
C GLY A 278 -2.38 3.63 24.44
N ASP A 279 -3.49 3.47 23.73
CA ASP A 279 -4.63 2.62 24.17
C ASP A 279 -4.43 1.14 23.82
N ARG A 280 -3.47 0.83 22.96
CA ARG A 280 -3.20 -0.52 22.44
C ARG A 280 -1.71 -0.91 22.54
N PRO A 281 -1.12 -0.85 23.73
CA PRO A 281 0.30 -1.15 23.91
C PRO A 281 0.59 -2.62 23.56
N GLY A 282 1.55 -2.86 22.69
CA GLY A 282 1.97 -4.21 22.28
C GLY A 282 1.01 -4.94 21.35
N ASP A 283 0.04 -4.24 20.74
CA ASP A 283 -0.83 -4.81 19.72
C ASP A 283 -0.12 -4.83 18.35
N PRO A 284 0.28 -6.02 17.85
CA PRO A 284 1.05 -6.09 16.62
C PRO A 284 0.27 -5.63 15.38
N ALA A 285 -1.07 -5.79 15.37
CA ALA A 285 -1.90 -5.37 14.25
C ALA A 285 -1.97 -3.85 14.16
N PHE A 286 -2.23 -3.17 15.28
CA PHE A 286 -2.18 -1.72 15.34
C PHE A 286 -0.77 -1.18 15.01
N ASP A 287 0.26 -1.79 15.61
CA ASP A 287 1.64 -1.34 15.53
C ASP A 287 2.19 -1.36 14.09
N TYR A 288 1.95 -2.45 13.34
CA TYR A 288 2.45 -2.50 11.96
C TYR A 288 1.72 -1.52 11.03
N ARG A 289 0.42 -1.29 11.21
CA ARG A 289 -0.34 -0.29 10.43
C ARG A 289 0.10 1.12 10.76
N ALA A 290 0.29 1.43 12.04
CA ALA A 290 0.85 2.70 12.46
C ALA A 290 2.24 2.93 11.86
N LYS A 291 3.09 1.90 11.78
CA LYS A 291 4.40 1.96 11.12
C LYS A 291 4.28 2.23 9.62
N LEU A 292 3.42 1.51 8.90
CA LEU A 292 3.20 1.71 7.47
C LEU A 292 2.75 3.16 7.16
N MET A 293 1.78 3.68 7.92
CA MET A 293 1.29 5.06 7.77
C MET A 293 2.34 6.13 8.14
N ARG A 294 3.47 5.73 8.76
CA ARG A 294 4.63 6.57 9.05
C ARG A 294 5.83 6.28 8.15
N GLY A 295 5.63 5.57 7.06
CA GLY A 295 6.70 5.28 6.11
C GLY A 295 7.67 4.19 6.57
N VAL A 296 7.31 3.34 7.53
CA VAL A 296 8.14 2.23 8.02
C VAL A 296 7.66 0.92 7.41
N PRO A 297 8.45 0.26 6.54
CA PRO A 297 8.05 -0.98 5.90
C PRO A 297 7.93 -2.13 6.89
N SER A 298 7.00 -3.06 6.62
CA SER A 298 6.70 -4.20 7.50
C SER A 298 6.44 -5.47 6.69
N MET A 299 6.51 -6.62 7.39
CA MET A 299 6.10 -7.93 6.86
C MET A 299 4.97 -8.54 7.70
N THR A 300 4.46 -7.85 8.72
CA THR A 300 3.49 -8.40 9.69
C THR A 300 2.18 -8.83 9.02
N GLU A 301 1.74 -8.14 7.97
CA GLU A 301 0.53 -8.49 7.22
C GLU A 301 0.55 -9.91 6.66
N PHE A 302 1.74 -10.45 6.37
CA PHE A 302 1.89 -11.84 5.90
C PHE A 302 1.59 -12.91 6.96
N GLY A 303 1.30 -12.53 8.20
CA GLY A 303 0.64 -13.39 9.18
C GLY A 303 -0.63 -14.04 8.65
N ILE A 304 -1.35 -13.37 7.71
CA ILE A 304 -2.54 -13.91 7.03
C ILE A 304 -2.27 -15.26 6.34
N MET A 305 -1.06 -15.51 5.86
CA MET A 305 -0.67 -16.79 5.24
C MET A 305 -0.76 -17.97 6.21
N ASN A 306 -0.74 -17.71 7.51
CA ASN A 306 -0.85 -18.72 8.55
C ASN A 306 -2.30 -18.96 9.00
N TRP A 307 -3.26 -18.17 8.52
CA TRP A 307 -4.66 -18.22 8.98
C TRP A 307 -5.29 -19.61 8.86
N VAL A 308 -5.06 -20.28 7.74
CA VAL A 308 -5.52 -21.66 7.50
C VAL A 308 -4.39 -22.69 7.45
N GLY A 309 -3.14 -22.28 7.74
CA GLY A 309 -1.96 -23.15 7.76
C GLY A 309 -1.45 -23.59 6.40
N SER A 310 -2.00 -23.07 5.29
CA SER A 310 -1.61 -23.44 3.93
C SER A 310 -0.39 -22.68 3.41
N GLY A 311 -0.10 -21.51 3.96
CA GLY A 311 0.95 -20.61 3.48
C GLY A 311 0.70 -20.02 2.09
N ALA A 312 -0.53 -20.14 1.56
CA ALA A 312 -0.93 -19.61 0.26
C ALA A 312 -1.83 -18.39 0.41
N HIS A 313 -1.66 -17.41 -0.47
CA HIS A 313 -2.44 -16.18 -0.51
C HIS A 313 -2.64 -15.73 -1.95
N ILE A 314 -3.86 -15.36 -2.28
CA ILE A 314 -4.23 -14.76 -3.58
C ILE A 314 -5.05 -13.51 -3.27
N ASP A 315 -4.64 -12.39 -3.82
CA ASP A 315 -5.41 -11.16 -3.78
C ASP A 315 -6.47 -11.13 -4.87
N PHE A 316 -7.66 -10.72 -4.46
CA PHE A 316 -8.75 -10.37 -5.35
C PHE A 316 -9.20 -8.94 -5.02
N ALA A 317 -8.84 -7.99 -5.87
CA ALA A 317 -9.03 -6.57 -5.63
C ALA A 317 -10.03 -5.95 -6.64
N PRO A 318 -11.33 -6.28 -6.57
CA PRO A 318 -12.34 -5.68 -7.44
C PRO A 318 -12.47 -4.19 -7.15
N ARG A 319 -12.77 -3.42 -8.20
CA ARG A 319 -13.01 -1.99 -8.10
C ARG A 319 -14.51 -1.74 -8.05
N SER A 320 -14.95 -0.90 -7.13
CA SER A 320 -16.33 -0.43 -7.04
C SER A 320 -16.37 1.07 -6.71
N PRO A 321 -17.47 1.76 -6.96
CA PRO A 321 -17.69 3.10 -6.40
C PRO A 321 -17.58 3.09 -4.87
N VAL A 322 -17.19 4.23 -4.28
CA VAL A 322 -17.05 4.37 -2.83
C VAL A 322 -18.37 4.89 -2.27
N THR A 323 -19.39 4.03 -2.27
CA THR A 323 -20.71 4.27 -1.65
C THR A 323 -21.01 3.15 -0.66
N GLY A 324 -21.87 3.42 0.32
CA GLY A 324 -22.29 2.41 1.29
C GLY A 324 -23.03 1.25 0.61
N GLU A 325 -23.85 1.53 -0.41
CA GLU A 325 -24.57 0.52 -1.17
C GLU A 325 -23.62 -0.41 -1.93
N ASP A 326 -22.67 0.14 -2.69
CA ASP A 326 -21.71 -0.64 -3.44
C ASP A 326 -20.78 -1.46 -2.51
N ALA A 327 -20.33 -0.88 -1.40
CA ALA A 327 -19.51 -1.56 -0.42
C ALA A 327 -20.25 -2.76 0.21
N MET A 328 -21.50 -2.57 0.60
CA MET A 328 -22.33 -3.65 1.16
C MET A 328 -22.67 -4.72 0.13
N HIS A 329 -22.96 -4.31 -1.10
CA HIS A 329 -23.20 -5.27 -2.19
C HIS A 329 -21.97 -6.14 -2.45
N GLN A 330 -20.80 -5.52 -2.59
CA GLN A 330 -19.54 -6.22 -2.81
C GLN A 330 -19.21 -7.16 -1.64
N PHE A 331 -19.32 -6.69 -0.40
CA PHE A 331 -19.10 -7.49 0.80
C PHE A 331 -20.02 -8.70 0.85
N THR A 332 -21.33 -8.48 0.64
CA THR A 332 -22.34 -9.55 0.70
C THR A 332 -22.10 -10.61 -0.38
N MET A 333 -21.83 -10.18 -1.61
CA MET A 333 -21.53 -11.09 -2.74
C MET A 333 -20.29 -11.96 -2.45
N ILE A 334 -19.21 -11.36 -1.94
CA ILE A 334 -17.96 -12.10 -1.62
C ILE A 334 -18.18 -13.04 -0.45
N ARG A 335 -18.85 -12.57 0.61
CA ARG A 335 -19.14 -13.37 1.80
C ARG A 335 -20.01 -14.59 1.46
N ASP A 336 -21.08 -14.40 0.72
CA ASP A 336 -22.01 -15.46 0.37
C ASP A 336 -21.34 -16.48 -0.54
N ARG A 337 -20.54 -16.04 -1.50
CA ARG A 337 -19.75 -16.93 -2.36
C ARG A 337 -18.69 -17.71 -1.59
N ALA A 338 -18.06 -17.10 -0.61
CA ALA A 338 -17.06 -17.80 0.24
C ALA A 338 -17.70 -18.83 1.19
N ASN A 339 -19.01 -18.75 1.43
CA ASN A 339 -19.76 -19.65 2.29
C ASN A 339 -20.34 -20.86 1.53
N GLU A 340 -20.44 -20.80 0.20
CA GLU A 340 -20.81 -21.93 -0.68
C GLU A 340 -19.66 -22.95 -0.78
#